data_d43d01faea8c22573e8ede61181f1312
#
_entry.id   d43d01faea8c22573e8ede61181f1312
#
_cell.length_a   1.000
_cell.length_b   1.000
_cell.length_c   1.000
_cell.angle_alpha   90.00
_cell.angle_beta   90.00
_cell.angle_gamma   90.00
#
_symmetry.space_group_name_H-M   'P 1'
#
loop_
_entity.id
_entity.type
_entity.pdbx_description
1 polymer ?
#
loop_
_entity_poly.entity_id
_entity_poly.type
_entity_poly.pdbx_seq_one_letter_code
_entity_poly.pdbx_strand_id
1 'polypeptide(L)'
;MTTTTPASLIASLESHLAPTLVFTSPPTSPSQPSLHLIPPATLTKLRNIGPGRVKDMRTLGHSKQIISHIPIAAAPPICSKINDTMHSAVIMNGEKVAALSMLLSEGKEAAKELARCVWLEEAEWEDLWDVAERYRVPILLREMWPVGSEIPDYQHSFPSSVYAPLLTHIHSSQTTSPLPLLHLYLSCVFDRHPALRLILAHPGALPSLIPRIEMLLTTIPSADKPKRSFLDVWQHNIYLTTVDAQDMSSLRALLERIPVDRVLYASNYPLEERGKELMEELRESGFLTQVEWDRVAWGNAETVFNLKGANMKAGRR
;
A
#
# COMPACT_ATOMS: atom_id res chain seq x y z
N MET A 1 37.18 -9.96 -6.94
CA MET A 1 36.06 -9.18 -7.49
C MET A 1 34.81 -10.02 -7.33
N THR A 2 34.08 -9.81 -6.23
CA THR A 2 32.80 -10.46 -5.98
C THR A 2 31.78 -9.82 -6.91
N THR A 3 31.31 -10.55 -7.90
CA THR A 3 30.17 -10.15 -8.72
C THR A 3 28.94 -10.08 -7.82
N THR A 4 28.69 -8.92 -7.26
CA THR A 4 27.43 -8.66 -6.57
C THR A 4 26.31 -8.75 -7.60
N THR A 5 25.51 -9.81 -7.49
CA THR A 5 24.23 -9.93 -8.21
C THR A 5 23.45 -8.64 -7.94
N PRO A 6 22.92 -7.95 -8.97
CA PRO A 6 22.17 -6.73 -8.76
C PRO A 6 21.02 -7.01 -7.78
N ALA A 7 20.88 -6.14 -6.80
CA ALA A 7 19.84 -6.27 -5.78
C ALA A 7 18.46 -6.36 -6.43
N SER A 8 17.77 -7.46 -6.19
CA SER A 8 16.41 -7.67 -6.70
C SER A 8 15.44 -7.04 -5.72
N LEU A 9 14.84 -5.89 -6.06
CA LEU A 9 13.84 -5.24 -5.22
C LEU A 9 12.43 -5.59 -5.73
N ILE A 10 11.53 -5.96 -4.81
CA ILE A 10 10.09 -6.05 -5.07
C ILE A 10 9.43 -4.84 -4.41
N ALA A 11 9.04 -3.87 -5.23
CA ALA A 11 8.40 -2.66 -4.76
C ALA A 11 6.89 -2.91 -4.52
N SER A 12 6.44 -2.75 -3.27
CA SER A 12 5.16 -3.27 -2.77
C SER A 12 4.01 -2.27 -2.72
N LEU A 13 4.27 -1.01 -3.05
CA LEU A 13 3.24 0.04 -3.10
C LEU A 13 3.54 0.98 -4.26
N GLU A 14 3.07 0.61 -5.45
CA GLU A 14 3.30 1.42 -6.64
C GLU A 14 1.98 1.88 -7.23
N SER A 15 1.89 3.18 -7.55
CA SER A 15 0.64 3.81 -7.93
C SER A 15 0.29 3.61 -9.41
N HIS A 16 -1.02 3.44 -9.67
CA HIS A 16 -1.62 3.43 -10.99
C HIS A 16 -2.88 4.28 -11.01
N LEU A 17 -3.22 4.83 -12.15
CA LEU A 17 -4.47 5.53 -12.41
C LEU A 17 -5.06 5.02 -13.73
N ALA A 18 -6.28 4.50 -13.68
CA ALA A 18 -6.96 4.00 -14.88
C ALA A 18 -7.08 5.08 -15.95
N PRO A 19 -6.75 4.79 -17.22
CA PRO A 19 -6.76 5.78 -18.31
C PRO A 19 -8.12 6.44 -18.54
N THR A 20 -9.21 5.76 -18.18
CA THR A 20 -10.59 6.26 -18.32
C THR A 20 -10.96 7.34 -17.30
N LEU A 21 -10.15 7.52 -16.23
CA LEU A 21 -10.35 8.57 -15.24
C LEU A 21 -9.54 9.80 -15.65
N VAL A 22 -10.15 10.66 -16.44
CA VAL A 22 -9.51 11.90 -16.91
C VAL A 22 -10.13 13.10 -16.18
N PHE A 23 -9.36 13.67 -15.27
CA PHE A 23 -9.71 14.94 -14.60
C PHE A 23 -8.63 15.96 -14.96
N THR A 24 -8.78 16.60 -16.11
CA THR A 24 -7.87 17.66 -16.59
C THR A 24 -8.26 19.05 -16.12
N SER A 25 -9.44 19.18 -15.53
CA SER A 25 -10.00 20.43 -15.02
C SER A 25 -10.07 20.41 -13.49
N PRO A 26 -10.10 21.59 -12.84
CA PRO A 26 -10.38 21.67 -11.42
C PRO A 26 -11.68 20.94 -11.07
N PRO A 27 -11.80 20.40 -9.83
CA PRO A 27 -13.01 19.72 -9.40
C PRO A 27 -14.24 20.61 -9.56
N THR A 28 -15.28 20.08 -10.19
CA THR A 28 -16.60 20.73 -10.29
C THR A 28 -17.48 20.45 -9.09
N SER A 29 -17.10 19.45 -8.27
CA SER A 29 -17.76 19.07 -7.02
C SER A 29 -16.72 19.01 -5.89
N PRO A 30 -17.09 19.42 -4.66
CA PRO A 30 -16.22 19.32 -3.48
C PRO A 30 -15.69 17.91 -3.20
N SER A 31 -16.44 16.89 -3.57
CA SER A 31 -16.07 15.47 -3.39
C SER A 31 -15.25 14.86 -4.54
N GLN A 32 -15.01 15.63 -5.61
CA GLN A 32 -14.24 15.13 -6.76
C GLN A 32 -12.75 15.10 -6.43
N PRO A 33 -12.01 14.00 -6.77
CA PRO A 33 -10.57 13.91 -6.56
C PRO A 33 -9.78 15.00 -7.30
N SER A 34 -8.77 15.57 -6.63
CA SER A 34 -7.94 16.66 -7.14
C SER A 34 -6.82 16.18 -8.08
N LEU A 35 -7.14 15.27 -9.00
CA LEU A 35 -6.17 14.63 -9.92
C LEU A 35 -5.55 15.60 -10.93
N HIS A 36 -6.20 16.75 -11.19
CA HIS A 36 -5.70 17.81 -12.07
C HIS A 36 -4.41 18.47 -11.57
N LEU A 37 -4.09 18.30 -10.28
CA LEU A 37 -2.87 18.83 -9.67
C LEU A 37 -1.65 17.92 -9.89
N ILE A 38 -1.85 16.70 -10.37
CA ILE A 38 -0.75 15.78 -10.69
C ILE A 38 -0.01 16.30 -11.93
N PRO A 39 1.32 16.44 -11.87
CA PRO A 39 2.10 16.89 -13.02
C PRO A 39 1.85 15.99 -14.25
N PRO A 40 1.77 16.55 -15.47
CA PRO A 40 1.46 15.77 -16.70
C PRO A 40 2.42 14.61 -16.95
N ALA A 41 3.70 14.76 -16.63
CA ALA A 41 4.71 13.70 -16.76
C ALA A 41 4.41 12.54 -15.81
N THR A 42 4.10 12.83 -14.55
CA THR A 42 3.72 11.83 -13.53
C THR A 42 2.40 11.16 -13.90
N LEU A 43 1.41 11.93 -14.39
CA LEU A 43 0.14 11.40 -14.85
C LEU A 43 0.31 10.42 -16.01
N THR A 44 1.23 10.69 -16.95
CA THR A 44 1.56 9.78 -18.04
C THR A 44 2.14 8.46 -17.52
N LYS A 45 3.03 8.52 -16.53
CA LYS A 45 3.61 7.33 -15.88
C LYS A 45 2.57 6.55 -15.07
N LEU A 46 1.69 7.23 -14.34
CA LEU A 46 0.59 6.62 -13.58
C LEU A 46 -0.33 5.77 -14.48
N ARG A 47 -0.62 6.26 -15.68
CA ARG A 47 -1.48 5.56 -16.64
C ARG A 47 -0.80 4.40 -17.37
N ASN A 48 0.53 4.36 -17.35
CA ASN A 48 1.29 3.34 -18.05
C ASN A 48 1.54 2.13 -17.16
N ILE A 49 0.98 0.99 -17.52
CA ILE A 49 1.23 -0.33 -16.91
C ILE A 49 1.86 -1.32 -17.89
N GLY A 50 2.32 -0.81 -19.04
CA GLY A 50 2.94 -1.57 -20.12
C GLY A 50 4.47 -1.40 -20.19
N PRO A 51 5.04 -1.47 -21.41
CA PRO A 51 6.50 -1.48 -21.63
C PRO A 51 7.26 -0.28 -21.06
N GLY A 52 6.65 0.90 -21.04
CA GLY A 52 7.26 2.11 -20.46
C GLY A 52 7.50 1.93 -18.96
N ARG A 53 6.52 1.39 -18.22
CA ARG A 53 6.67 1.08 -16.80
C ARG A 53 7.78 0.06 -16.56
N VAL A 54 7.84 -0.99 -17.35
CA VAL A 54 8.90 -2.02 -17.27
C VAL A 54 10.29 -1.41 -17.50
N LYS A 55 10.41 -0.42 -18.38
CA LYS A 55 11.66 0.32 -18.57
C LYS A 55 12.05 1.10 -17.32
N ASP A 56 11.11 1.86 -16.76
CA ASP A 56 11.35 2.64 -15.52
C ASP A 56 11.72 1.73 -14.35
N MET A 57 11.05 0.58 -14.20
CA MET A 57 11.39 -0.43 -13.18
C MET A 57 12.86 -0.85 -13.24
N ARG A 58 13.39 -1.07 -14.45
CA ARG A 58 14.81 -1.44 -14.64
C ARG A 58 15.75 -0.33 -14.15
N THR A 59 15.41 0.92 -14.45
CA THR A 59 16.19 2.08 -14.02
C THR A 59 16.19 2.21 -12.50
N LEU A 60 15.04 1.94 -11.86
CA LEU A 60 14.88 2.00 -10.41
C LEU A 60 15.42 0.75 -9.66
N GLY A 61 15.86 -0.28 -10.39
CA GLY A 61 16.33 -1.53 -9.80
C GLY A 61 15.23 -2.47 -9.31
N HIS A 62 13.97 -2.26 -9.77
CA HIS A 62 12.85 -3.11 -9.40
C HIS A 62 12.77 -4.35 -10.29
N SER A 63 12.76 -5.52 -9.68
CA SER A 63 12.52 -6.80 -10.37
C SER A 63 11.03 -7.06 -10.61
N LYS A 64 10.20 -6.65 -9.65
CA LYS A 64 8.74 -6.72 -9.69
C LYS A 64 8.13 -5.51 -8.98
N GLN A 65 6.95 -5.09 -9.42
CA GLN A 65 6.13 -4.09 -8.76
C GLN A 65 4.76 -4.66 -8.39
N ILE A 66 4.29 -4.34 -7.17
CA ILE A 66 2.92 -4.57 -6.75
C ILE A 66 2.20 -3.24 -6.92
N ILE A 67 1.31 -3.16 -7.90
CA ILE A 67 0.59 -1.95 -8.25
C ILE A 67 -0.76 -1.89 -7.52
N SER A 68 -1.15 -0.69 -7.11
CA SER A 68 -2.49 -0.38 -6.62
C SER A 68 -3.04 0.85 -7.33
N HIS A 69 -4.34 0.91 -7.55
CA HIS A 69 -4.97 2.15 -8.04
C HIS A 69 -4.86 3.24 -6.98
N ILE A 70 -4.68 4.50 -7.39
CA ILE A 70 -4.80 5.65 -6.48
C ILE A 70 -6.18 5.59 -5.83
N PRO A 71 -6.28 5.60 -4.48
CA PRO A 71 -7.56 5.48 -3.80
C PRO A 71 -8.45 6.70 -4.08
N ILE A 72 -9.60 6.46 -4.68
CA ILE A 72 -10.62 7.47 -4.97
C ILE A 72 -12.00 6.92 -4.63
N ALA A 73 -12.93 7.77 -4.28
CA ALA A 73 -14.32 7.36 -4.20
C ALA A 73 -14.83 6.97 -5.59
N ALA A 74 -15.32 5.74 -5.74
CA ALA A 74 -15.80 5.21 -7.00
C ALA A 74 -17.10 4.42 -6.81
N ALA A 75 -18.00 4.52 -7.78
CA ALA A 75 -19.17 3.65 -7.84
C ALA A 75 -18.77 2.20 -8.20
N PRO A 76 -19.54 1.17 -7.79
CA PRO A 76 -19.21 -0.23 -8.02
C PRO A 76 -18.80 -0.57 -9.46
N PRO A 77 -19.50 -0.11 -10.52
CA PRO A 77 -19.09 -0.42 -11.91
C PRO A 77 -17.74 0.17 -12.30
N ILE A 78 -17.37 1.32 -11.72
CA ILE A 78 -16.07 1.96 -11.96
C ILE A 78 -14.96 1.16 -11.27
N CYS A 79 -15.20 0.74 -10.02
CA CYS A 79 -14.29 -0.09 -9.26
C CYS A 79 -13.98 -1.40 -10.00
N SER A 80 -15.01 -2.13 -10.43
CA SER A 80 -14.85 -3.37 -11.19
C SER A 80 -14.06 -3.16 -12.49
N LYS A 81 -14.33 -2.09 -13.23
CA LYS A 81 -13.59 -1.76 -14.46
C LYS A 81 -12.12 -1.43 -14.22
N ILE A 82 -11.81 -0.75 -13.10
CA ILE A 82 -10.44 -0.49 -12.67
C ILE A 82 -9.73 -1.82 -12.41
N ASN A 83 -10.35 -2.71 -11.65
CA ASN A 83 -9.78 -4.01 -11.30
C ASN A 83 -9.57 -4.90 -12.52
N ASP A 84 -10.51 -4.93 -13.47
CA ASP A 84 -10.37 -5.66 -14.74
C ASP A 84 -9.19 -5.13 -15.58
N THR A 85 -8.98 -3.82 -15.57
CA THR A 85 -7.84 -3.19 -16.26
C THR A 85 -6.51 -3.63 -15.63
N MET A 86 -6.42 -3.60 -14.31
CA MET A 86 -5.22 -4.05 -13.59
C MET A 86 -4.98 -5.55 -13.76
N HIS A 87 -6.03 -6.36 -13.72
CA HIS A 87 -5.95 -7.80 -13.98
C HIS A 87 -5.40 -8.09 -15.38
N SER A 88 -5.90 -7.41 -16.41
CA SER A 88 -5.40 -7.55 -17.78
C SER A 88 -3.90 -7.22 -17.89
N ALA A 89 -3.43 -6.20 -17.16
CA ALA A 89 -2.01 -5.86 -17.12
C ALA A 89 -1.16 -6.96 -16.46
N VAL A 90 -1.68 -7.58 -15.40
CA VAL A 90 -1.01 -8.72 -14.73
C VAL A 90 -0.95 -9.92 -15.66
N ILE A 91 -2.02 -10.24 -16.41
CA ILE A 91 -1.98 -11.34 -17.41
C ILE A 91 -0.86 -11.10 -18.43
N MET A 92 -0.71 -9.86 -18.92
CA MET A 92 0.28 -9.52 -19.94
C MET A 92 1.72 -9.44 -19.42
N ASN A 93 1.91 -9.11 -18.15
CA ASN A 93 3.23 -8.82 -17.56
C ASN A 93 3.41 -9.46 -16.17
N GLY A 94 2.83 -10.62 -15.89
CA GLY A 94 2.77 -11.22 -14.54
C GLY A 94 4.13 -11.55 -13.91
N GLU A 95 5.19 -11.69 -14.71
CA GLU A 95 6.55 -11.82 -14.18
C GLU A 95 7.04 -10.51 -13.54
N LYS A 96 6.59 -9.36 -14.04
CA LYS A 96 7.04 -8.03 -13.65
C LYS A 96 6.06 -7.29 -12.75
N VAL A 97 4.77 -7.57 -12.89
CA VAL A 97 3.72 -6.82 -12.23
C VAL A 97 2.78 -7.78 -11.51
N ALA A 98 2.41 -7.47 -10.28
CA ALA A 98 1.24 -7.98 -9.59
C ALA A 98 0.35 -6.78 -9.22
N ALA A 99 -0.91 -7.00 -8.89
CA ALA A 99 -1.84 -5.92 -8.60
C ALA A 99 -2.66 -6.21 -7.35
N LEU A 100 -2.99 -5.14 -6.62
CA LEU A 100 -3.98 -5.14 -5.56
C LEU A 100 -5.28 -4.56 -6.11
N SER A 101 -6.37 -5.29 -5.96
CA SER A 101 -7.69 -4.83 -6.35
C SER A 101 -8.14 -3.66 -5.50
N MET A 102 -8.73 -2.64 -6.13
CA MET A 102 -9.42 -1.57 -5.42
C MET A 102 -10.72 -2.11 -4.85
N LEU A 103 -11.00 -1.80 -3.58
CA LEU A 103 -12.23 -2.18 -2.90
C LEU A 103 -13.08 -0.94 -2.62
N LEU A 104 -14.38 -1.17 -2.48
CA LEU A 104 -15.35 -0.14 -2.11
C LEU A 104 -15.32 0.11 -0.61
N SER A 105 -15.84 1.25 -0.18
CA SER A 105 -15.92 1.62 1.24
C SER A 105 -17.01 0.87 2.02
N GLU A 106 -17.97 0.25 1.33
CA GLU A 106 -19.05 -0.51 1.94
C GLU A 106 -18.66 -1.99 2.07
N GLY A 107 -18.63 -2.52 3.30
CA GLY A 107 -18.07 -3.83 3.62
C GLY A 107 -18.64 -4.99 2.79
N LYS A 108 -19.95 -5.05 2.57
CA LYS A 108 -20.58 -6.10 1.75
C LYS A 108 -20.19 -6.03 0.27
N GLU A 109 -20.15 -4.82 -0.29
CA GLU A 109 -19.75 -4.62 -1.68
C GLU A 109 -18.24 -4.82 -1.84
N ALA A 110 -17.44 -4.45 -0.82
CA ALA A 110 -16.01 -4.73 -0.79
C ALA A 110 -15.73 -6.24 -0.75
N ALA A 111 -16.48 -7.00 0.05
CA ALA A 111 -16.35 -8.46 0.12
C ALA A 111 -16.69 -9.15 -1.20
N LYS A 112 -17.77 -8.71 -1.87
CA LYS A 112 -18.14 -9.20 -3.21
C LYS A 112 -17.06 -8.91 -4.25
N GLU A 113 -16.56 -7.68 -4.27
CA GLU A 113 -15.52 -7.29 -5.23
C GLU A 113 -14.21 -8.04 -4.98
N LEU A 114 -13.82 -8.23 -3.70
CA LEU A 114 -12.65 -9.04 -3.37
C LEU A 114 -12.82 -10.48 -3.84
N ALA A 115 -13.97 -11.10 -3.57
CA ALA A 115 -14.28 -12.46 -4.01
C ALA A 115 -14.21 -12.58 -5.55
N ARG A 116 -14.78 -11.62 -6.27
CA ARG A 116 -14.69 -11.55 -7.74
C ARG A 116 -13.24 -11.46 -8.22
N CYS A 117 -12.41 -10.63 -7.58
CA CYS A 117 -11.02 -10.43 -7.97
C CYS A 117 -10.13 -11.65 -7.70
N VAL A 118 -10.48 -12.50 -6.73
CA VAL A 118 -9.77 -13.76 -6.47
C VAL A 118 -10.36 -14.96 -7.22
N TRP A 119 -11.27 -14.72 -8.19
CA TRP A 119 -11.86 -15.71 -9.11
C TRP A 119 -12.63 -16.85 -8.40
N LEU A 120 -13.61 -16.46 -7.62
CA LEU A 120 -14.52 -17.39 -6.96
C LEU A 120 -15.84 -17.46 -7.72
N GLU A 121 -16.29 -18.67 -8.02
CA GLU A 121 -17.55 -18.91 -8.71
C GLU A 121 -18.77 -18.68 -7.83
N GLU A 122 -18.64 -18.81 -6.51
CA GLU A 122 -19.71 -18.57 -5.54
C GLU A 122 -19.15 -17.88 -4.29
N ALA A 123 -19.39 -16.59 -4.14
CA ALA A 123 -19.20 -15.88 -2.88
C ALA A 123 -20.54 -15.82 -2.15
N GLU A 124 -20.73 -16.69 -1.15
CA GLU A 124 -21.69 -16.41 -0.10
C GLU A 124 -21.32 -15.06 0.56
N TRP A 125 -22.30 -14.39 1.13
CA TRP A 125 -22.21 -13.03 1.68
C TRP A 125 -21.32 -12.97 2.95
N GLU A 126 -20.05 -13.25 2.80
CA GLU A 126 -19.07 -13.19 3.88
C GLU A 126 -18.62 -11.75 4.14
N ASP A 127 -18.28 -11.46 5.39
CA ASP A 127 -17.63 -10.20 5.75
C ASP A 127 -16.27 -10.09 5.02
N LEU A 128 -15.85 -8.89 4.70
CA LEU A 128 -14.58 -8.61 4.03
C LEU A 128 -13.39 -9.31 4.72
N TRP A 129 -13.42 -9.35 6.04
CA TRP A 129 -12.35 -9.94 6.85
C TRP A 129 -12.30 -11.47 6.69
N ASP A 130 -13.46 -12.13 6.65
CA ASP A 130 -13.57 -13.57 6.40
C ASP A 130 -12.99 -13.95 5.04
N VAL A 131 -13.36 -13.20 4.00
CA VAL A 131 -12.85 -13.42 2.64
C VAL A 131 -11.34 -13.22 2.60
N ALA A 132 -10.84 -12.12 3.16
CA ALA A 132 -9.42 -11.82 3.17
C ALA A 132 -8.60 -12.89 3.91
N GLU A 133 -9.09 -13.35 5.06
CA GLU A 133 -8.42 -14.39 5.85
C GLU A 133 -8.46 -15.75 5.17
N ARG A 134 -9.63 -16.20 4.67
CA ARG A 134 -9.83 -17.47 3.97
C ARG A 134 -8.89 -17.62 2.77
N TYR A 135 -8.74 -16.56 1.98
CA TYR A 135 -7.91 -16.59 0.78
C TYR A 135 -6.48 -16.12 1.03
N ARG A 136 -6.17 -15.78 2.27
CA ARG A 136 -4.83 -15.31 2.69
C ARG A 136 -4.33 -14.14 1.85
N VAL A 137 -5.24 -13.24 1.46
CA VAL A 137 -4.89 -12.01 0.76
C VAL A 137 -4.72 -10.86 1.75
N PRO A 138 -3.69 -10.04 1.62
CA PRO A 138 -3.53 -8.87 2.48
C PRO A 138 -4.47 -7.75 2.04
N ILE A 139 -4.91 -6.94 3.01
CA ILE A 139 -5.65 -5.71 2.76
C ILE A 139 -4.70 -4.53 2.92
N LEU A 140 -4.60 -3.71 1.87
CA LEU A 140 -3.85 -2.48 1.88
C LEU A 140 -4.75 -1.33 2.37
N LEU A 141 -4.38 -0.73 3.48
CA LEU A 141 -4.97 0.52 3.96
C LEU A 141 -4.14 1.69 3.44
N ARG A 142 -4.81 2.57 2.71
CA ARG A 142 -4.20 3.75 2.10
C ARG A 142 -5.18 4.90 2.16
N GLU A 143 -4.68 6.10 2.45
CA GLU A 143 -5.45 7.32 2.48
C GLU A 143 -6.04 7.63 1.09
N MET A 144 -7.27 8.16 1.10
CA MET A 144 -7.94 8.60 -0.12
C MET A 144 -7.17 9.75 -0.76
N TRP A 145 -7.18 9.80 -2.10
CA TRP A 145 -6.63 10.95 -2.80
C TRP A 145 -7.40 12.22 -2.43
N PRO A 146 -6.71 13.36 -2.20
CA PRO A 146 -7.36 14.61 -1.75
C PRO A 146 -8.48 15.04 -2.69
N VAL A 147 -9.59 15.47 -2.11
CA VAL A 147 -10.76 15.96 -2.85
C VAL A 147 -10.78 17.48 -2.92
N GLY A 148 -11.68 18.02 -3.76
CA GLY A 148 -11.78 19.47 -4.01
C GLY A 148 -12.00 20.30 -2.76
N SER A 149 -12.74 19.79 -1.76
CA SER A 149 -12.98 20.47 -0.48
C SER A 149 -11.74 20.60 0.41
N GLU A 150 -10.72 19.78 0.20
CA GLU A 150 -9.48 19.79 0.98
C GLU A 150 -8.40 20.71 0.37
N ILE A 151 -8.58 21.14 -0.89
CA ILE A 151 -7.62 22.05 -1.57
C ILE A 151 -7.36 23.32 -0.75
N PRO A 152 -8.36 24.02 -0.18
CA PRO A 152 -8.15 25.26 0.56
C PRO A 152 -7.16 25.12 1.73
N ASP A 153 -7.09 23.96 2.37
CA ASP A 153 -6.19 23.69 3.51
C ASP A 153 -4.71 23.72 3.09
N TYR A 154 -4.41 23.39 1.83
CA TYR A 154 -3.08 23.42 1.25
C TYR A 154 -2.81 24.70 0.47
N GLN A 155 -3.84 25.25 -0.17
CA GLN A 155 -3.70 26.39 -1.07
C GLN A 155 -3.38 27.68 -0.33
N HIS A 156 -4.14 28.00 0.74
CA HIS A 156 -4.04 29.29 1.41
C HIS A 156 -3.90 30.43 0.40
N SER A 157 -2.80 31.21 0.44
CA SER A 157 -2.48 32.27 -0.54
C SER A 157 -1.44 31.83 -1.60
N PHE A 158 -1.10 30.53 -1.66
CA PHE A 158 -0.04 30.03 -2.53
C PHE A 158 -0.53 29.77 -3.96
N PRO A 159 0.33 29.96 -4.98
CA PRO A 159 0.03 29.53 -6.33
C PRO A 159 0.06 27.98 -6.45
N SER A 160 -0.55 27.44 -7.50
CA SER A 160 -0.63 26.00 -7.73
C SER A 160 0.74 25.30 -7.77
N SER A 161 1.78 25.99 -8.21
CA SER A 161 3.16 25.49 -8.22
C SER A 161 3.70 25.18 -6.81
N VAL A 162 3.10 25.76 -5.76
CA VAL A 162 3.48 25.54 -4.36
C VAL A 162 2.53 24.54 -3.68
N TYR A 163 1.21 24.77 -3.78
CA TYR A 163 0.29 23.91 -3.03
C TYR A 163 0.08 22.53 -3.66
N ALA A 164 0.27 22.37 -4.99
CA ALA A 164 0.14 21.06 -5.61
C ALA A 164 1.19 20.04 -5.10
N PRO A 165 2.49 20.38 -4.98
CA PRO A 165 3.45 19.51 -4.29
C PRO A 165 3.11 19.23 -2.83
N LEU A 166 2.64 20.22 -2.06
CA LEU A 166 2.20 20.00 -0.67
C LEU A 166 1.10 18.95 -0.60
N LEU A 167 0.09 19.10 -1.44
CA LEU A 167 -1.04 18.19 -1.49
C LEU A 167 -0.62 16.78 -1.97
N THR A 168 0.25 16.68 -2.96
CA THR A 168 0.64 15.37 -3.53
C THR A 168 1.64 14.59 -2.67
N HIS A 169 2.48 15.28 -1.87
CA HIS A 169 3.56 14.62 -1.11
C HIS A 169 3.34 14.62 0.41
N ILE A 170 2.53 15.55 0.94
CA ILE A 170 2.34 15.67 2.38
C ILE A 170 0.99 15.12 2.83
N HIS A 171 -0.03 15.13 1.98
CA HIS A 171 -1.39 14.71 2.33
C HIS A 171 -1.43 13.35 3.02
N SER A 172 -0.86 12.31 2.42
CA SER A 172 -0.88 10.95 2.96
C SER A 172 -0.21 10.86 4.34
N SER A 173 0.91 11.53 4.54
CA SER A 173 1.62 11.54 5.82
C SER A 173 0.88 12.35 6.90
N GLN A 174 0.16 13.40 6.50
CA GLN A 174 -0.59 14.26 7.41
C GLN A 174 -1.90 13.60 7.86
N THR A 175 -2.57 12.87 6.96
CA THR A 175 -3.87 12.24 7.23
C THR A 175 -3.75 10.86 7.87
N THR A 176 -2.54 10.28 7.93
CA THR A 176 -2.32 8.99 8.61
C THR A 176 -2.71 9.09 10.08
N SER A 177 -3.83 8.47 10.42
CA SER A 177 -4.39 8.44 11.76
C SER A 177 -4.29 7.04 12.37
N PRO A 178 -3.96 6.92 13.67
CA PRO A 178 -4.03 5.62 14.36
C PRO A 178 -5.48 5.12 14.55
N LEU A 179 -6.48 6.00 14.43
CA LEU A 179 -7.88 5.68 14.77
C LEU A 179 -8.46 4.52 13.96
N PRO A 180 -8.29 4.41 12.62
CA PRO A 180 -8.83 3.27 11.89
C PRO A 180 -8.28 1.94 12.39
N LEU A 181 -6.97 1.85 12.66
CA LEU A 181 -6.36 0.65 13.21
C LEU A 181 -6.84 0.35 14.64
N LEU A 182 -6.97 1.38 15.48
CA LEU A 182 -7.50 1.25 16.85
C LEU A 182 -8.97 0.83 16.85
N HIS A 183 -9.79 1.34 15.94
CA HIS A 183 -11.17 0.91 15.79
C HIS A 183 -11.25 -0.58 15.41
N LEU A 184 -10.46 -1.05 14.45
CA LEU A 184 -10.39 -2.47 14.09
C LEU A 184 -9.93 -3.32 15.27
N TYR A 185 -8.92 -2.87 16.01
CA TYR A 185 -8.42 -3.56 17.19
C TYR A 185 -9.49 -3.64 18.29
N LEU A 186 -10.04 -2.49 18.72
CA LEU A 186 -11.02 -2.44 19.79
C LEU A 186 -12.36 -3.11 19.45
N SER A 187 -12.71 -3.22 18.17
CA SER A 187 -13.84 -4.00 17.69
C SER A 187 -13.57 -5.51 17.65
N CYS A 188 -12.45 -5.99 18.21
CA CYS A 188 -12.05 -7.39 18.27
C CYS A 188 -11.94 -8.08 16.89
N VAL A 189 -11.67 -7.34 15.82
CA VAL A 189 -11.52 -7.92 14.47
C VAL A 189 -10.38 -8.94 14.45
N PHE A 190 -9.23 -8.62 15.04
CA PHE A 190 -8.07 -9.52 15.09
C PHE A 190 -8.23 -10.71 16.05
N ASP A 191 -9.19 -10.67 16.96
CA ASP A 191 -9.55 -11.83 17.79
C ASP A 191 -10.40 -12.83 17.00
N ARG A 192 -11.28 -12.33 16.11
CA ARG A 192 -12.11 -13.15 15.22
C ARG A 192 -11.35 -13.63 13.99
N HIS A 193 -10.43 -12.81 13.49
CA HIS A 193 -9.64 -13.07 12.26
C HIS A 193 -8.14 -13.00 12.57
N PRO A 194 -7.58 -13.99 13.30
CA PRO A 194 -6.20 -13.94 13.79
C PRO A 194 -5.16 -14.02 12.68
N ALA A 195 -5.48 -14.53 11.50
CA ALA A 195 -4.58 -14.59 10.36
C ALA A 195 -4.76 -13.44 9.35
N LEU A 196 -5.63 -12.46 9.66
CA LEU A 196 -5.82 -11.26 8.83
C LEU A 196 -4.50 -10.48 8.72
N ARG A 197 -4.19 -10.00 7.52
CA ARG A 197 -2.98 -9.22 7.22
C ARG A 197 -3.37 -7.85 6.72
N LEU A 198 -2.94 -6.80 7.44
CA LEU A 198 -3.13 -5.42 7.01
C LEU A 198 -1.79 -4.81 6.64
N ILE A 199 -1.74 -4.13 5.51
CA ILE A 199 -0.58 -3.36 5.06
C ILE A 199 -0.94 -1.88 5.20
N LEU A 200 -0.17 -1.13 5.99
CA LEU A 200 -0.30 0.32 6.07
C LEU A 200 0.60 0.95 5.00
N ALA A 201 -0.03 1.60 4.02
CA ALA A 201 0.67 2.19 2.88
C ALA A 201 1.63 3.31 3.32
N HIS A 202 1.13 4.21 4.15
CA HIS A 202 1.89 5.31 4.72
C HIS A 202 1.86 5.18 6.25
N PRO A 203 2.89 4.56 6.89
CA PRO A 203 2.91 4.42 8.34
C PRO A 203 3.06 5.75 9.09
N GLY A 204 3.63 6.78 8.45
CA GLY A 204 3.79 8.12 9.03
C GLY A 204 4.37 8.11 10.43
N ALA A 205 3.72 8.83 11.36
CA ALA A 205 4.14 8.89 12.76
C ALA A 205 3.62 7.70 13.62
N LEU A 206 2.80 6.80 13.05
CA LEU A 206 2.14 5.72 13.81
C LEU A 206 3.13 4.84 14.59
N PRO A 207 4.29 4.41 14.05
CA PRO A 207 5.24 3.62 14.82
C PRO A 207 5.74 4.33 16.08
N SER A 208 5.86 5.65 16.05
CA SER A 208 6.25 6.46 17.21
C SER A 208 5.15 6.63 18.24
N LEU A 209 3.89 6.41 17.86
CA LEU A 209 2.73 6.50 18.75
C LEU A 209 2.46 5.22 19.54
N ILE A 210 3.10 4.10 19.21
CA ILE A 210 2.86 2.81 19.87
C ILE A 210 2.91 2.89 21.41
N PRO A 211 3.94 3.51 22.05
CA PRO A 211 3.97 3.62 23.51
C PRO A 211 2.80 4.42 24.08
N ARG A 212 2.33 5.45 23.35
CA ARG A 212 1.16 6.24 23.74
C ARG A 212 -0.14 5.43 23.63
N ILE A 213 -0.25 4.62 22.58
CA ILE A 213 -1.40 3.72 22.37
C ILE A 213 -1.45 2.69 23.51
N GLU A 214 -0.33 2.07 23.86
CA GLU A 214 -0.27 1.12 24.97
C GLU A 214 -0.67 1.76 26.29
N MET A 215 -0.16 2.98 26.57
CA MET A 215 -0.57 3.74 27.75
C MET A 215 -2.10 4.02 27.75
N LEU A 216 -2.67 4.46 26.63
CA LEU A 216 -4.11 4.65 26.48
C LEU A 216 -4.88 3.36 26.80
N LEU A 217 -4.43 2.24 26.25
CA LEU A 217 -5.08 0.94 26.46
C LEU A 217 -5.05 0.50 27.93
N THR A 218 -4.12 0.98 28.76
CA THR A 218 -4.15 0.69 30.22
C THR A 218 -5.35 1.33 30.92
N THR A 219 -5.88 2.43 30.39
CA THR A 219 -7.04 3.15 30.96
C THR A 219 -8.38 2.52 30.63
N ILE A 220 -8.45 1.64 29.63
CA ILE A 220 -9.66 0.95 29.19
C ILE A 220 -9.95 -0.22 30.16
N PRO A 221 -11.20 -0.43 30.64
CA PRO A 221 -11.54 -1.56 31.45
C PRO A 221 -11.24 -2.90 30.78
N SER A 222 -10.81 -3.91 31.56
CA SER A 222 -10.44 -5.23 30.97
C SER A 222 -11.61 -5.93 30.29
N ALA A 223 -12.85 -5.66 30.69
CA ALA A 223 -14.05 -6.21 30.04
C ALA A 223 -14.27 -5.69 28.60
N ASP A 224 -13.73 -4.50 28.29
CA ASP A 224 -13.90 -3.82 27.00
C ASP A 224 -12.67 -3.98 26.10
N LYS A 225 -11.68 -4.76 26.54
CA LYS A 225 -10.46 -5.01 25.76
C LYS A 225 -10.55 -6.27 24.90
N PRO A 226 -9.95 -6.26 23.71
CA PRO A 226 -9.66 -7.50 22.96
C PRO A 226 -8.84 -8.49 23.79
N LYS A 227 -8.93 -9.78 23.46
CA LYS A 227 -8.16 -10.85 24.12
C LYS A 227 -6.68 -10.75 23.79
N ARG A 228 -6.36 -10.45 22.51
CA ARG A 228 -4.99 -10.25 22.06
C ARG A 228 -4.52 -8.84 22.42
N SER A 229 -3.28 -8.70 22.86
CA SER A 229 -2.70 -7.38 23.12
C SER A 229 -2.51 -6.61 21.80
N PHE A 230 -2.51 -5.29 21.89
CA PHE A 230 -2.24 -4.45 20.70
C PHE A 230 -0.85 -4.71 20.12
N LEU A 231 0.14 -4.91 20.97
CA LEU A 231 1.51 -5.21 20.53
C LEU A 231 1.58 -6.57 19.80
N ASP A 232 0.83 -7.57 20.26
CA ASP A 232 0.75 -8.87 19.55
C ASP A 232 0.14 -8.69 18.16
N VAL A 233 -0.96 -7.94 18.03
CA VAL A 233 -1.55 -7.61 16.73
C VAL A 233 -0.58 -6.82 15.85
N TRP A 234 0.08 -5.81 16.42
CA TRP A 234 1.08 -5.00 15.72
C TRP A 234 2.22 -5.83 15.13
N GLN A 235 2.73 -6.79 15.89
CA GLN A 235 3.85 -7.62 15.49
C GLN A 235 3.47 -8.75 14.52
N HIS A 236 2.22 -9.21 14.50
CA HIS A 236 1.83 -10.41 13.74
C HIS A 236 0.89 -10.12 12.56
N ASN A 237 0.03 -9.11 12.66
CA ASN A 237 -0.98 -8.82 11.66
C ASN A 237 -0.68 -7.61 10.78
N ILE A 238 0.16 -6.66 11.28
CA ILE A 238 0.41 -5.39 10.61
C ILE A 238 1.72 -5.46 9.80
N TYR A 239 1.65 -4.95 8.59
CA TYR A 239 2.81 -4.74 7.72
C TYR A 239 2.94 -3.26 7.40
N LEU A 240 4.17 -2.76 7.38
CA LEU A 240 4.47 -1.36 7.06
C LEU A 240 5.26 -1.27 5.77
N THR A 241 5.08 -0.21 5.01
CA THR A 241 5.92 0.08 3.85
C THR A 241 7.04 1.06 4.22
N THR A 242 8.10 1.08 3.41
CA THR A 242 9.20 2.04 3.56
C THR A 242 8.92 3.37 2.87
N VAL A 243 7.70 3.62 2.40
CA VAL A 243 7.39 4.77 1.54
C VAL A 243 7.68 6.11 2.20
N ASP A 244 7.45 6.22 3.53
CA ASP A 244 7.70 7.46 4.28
C ASP A 244 9.16 7.61 4.76
N ALA A 245 9.98 6.57 4.60
CA ALA A 245 11.39 6.63 4.96
C ALA A 245 12.19 7.28 3.81
N GLN A 246 12.58 8.56 4.00
CA GLN A 246 13.28 9.34 2.99
C GLN A 246 14.80 9.23 3.10
N ASP A 247 15.30 8.81 4.25
CA ASP A 247 16.72 8.68 4.58
C ASP A 247 16.98 7.49 5.51
N MET A 248 18.25 7.21 5.78
CA MET A 248 18.68 6.13 6.67
C MET A 248 18.21 6.31 8.10
N SER A 249 18.03 7.53 8.58
CA SER A 249 17.57 7.80 9.95
C SER A 249 16.12 7.38 10.12
N SER A 250 15.25 7.81 9.21
CA SER A 250 13.83 7.46 9.21
C SER A 250 13.61 5.96 8.94
N LEU A 251 14.44 5.35 8.07
CA LEU A 251 14.35 3.91 7.79
C LEU A 251 14.75 3.07 9.01
N ARG A 252 15.82 3.43 9.72
CA ARG A 252 16.21 2.77 10.98
C ARG A 252 15.15 2.93 12.06
N ALA A 253 14.61 4.14 12.23
CA ALA A 253 13.53 4.40 13.19
C ALA A 253 12.28 3.54 12.92
N LEU A 254 11.93 3.29 11.66
CA LEU A 254 10.88 2.38 11.27
C LEU A 254 11.21 0.92 11.67
N LEU A 255 12.40 0.44 11.30
CA LEU A 255 12.84 -0.93 11.52
C LEU A 255 13.02 -1.29 13.01
N GLU A 256 13.23 -0.30 13.87
CA GLU A 256 13.31 -0.47 15.33
C GLU A 256 11.93 -0.64 16.00
N ARG A 257 10.83 -0.29 15.31
CA ARG A 257 9.48 -0.25 15.87
C ARG A 257 8.60 -1.42 15.47
N ILE A 258 9.03 -2.23 14.52
CA ILE A 258 8.29 -3.39 14.04
C ILE A 258 9.26 -4.52 13.64
N PRO A 259 8.89 -5.79 13.76
CA PRO A 259 9.73 -6.89 13.28
C PRO A 259 10.09 -6.73 11.79
N VAL A 260 11.32 -7.02 11.44
CA VAL A 260 11.85 -6.88 10.06
C VAL A 260 11.02 -7.66 9.03
N ASP A 261 10.46 -8.80 9.42
CA ASP A 261 9.59 -9.61 8.56
C ASP A 261 8.19 -9.01 8.33
N ARG A 262 7.92 -7.82 8.88
CA ARG A 262 6.70 -7.02 8.69
C ARG A 262 6.95 -5.76 7.86
N VAL A 263 8.15 -5.55 7.35
CA VAL A 263 8.48 -4.35 6.56
C VAL A 263 8.58 -4.72 5.07
N LEU A 264 7.90 -3.93 4.23
CA LEU A 264 7.85 -4.10 2.78
C LEU A 264 8.53 -2.91 2.10
N TYR A 265 9.49 -3.17 1.24
CA TYR A 265 10.05 -2.11 0.41
C TYR A 265 8.99 -1.52 -0.52
N ALA A 266 8.93 -0.18 -0.60
CA ALA A 266 8.06 0.57 -1.49
C ALA A 266 8.72 1.89 -1.90
N SER A 267 8.55 2.30 -3.16
CA SER A 267 9.13 3.51 -3.72
C SER A 267 8.12 4.62 -3.99
N ASN A 268 6.82 4.32 -3.90
CA ASN A 268 5.72 5.22 -4.25
C ASN A 268 5.73 5.68 -5.73
N TYR A 269 6.37 4.89 -6.60
CA TYR A 269 6.43 5.20 -8.04
C TYR A 269 5.00 5.27 -8.64
N PRO A 270 4.67 6.20 -9.52
CA PRO A 270 5.51 7.28 -10.05
C PRO A 270 5.31 8.64 -9.37
N LEU A 271 4.65 8.68 -8.21
CA LEU A 271 4.52 9.91 -7.43
C LEU A 271 5.87 10.35 -6.88
N GLU A 272 6.69 9.38 -6.49
CA GLU A 272 8.10 9.52 -6.18
C GLU A 272 8.90 8.52 -7.03
N GLU A 273 10.09 8.91 -7.46
CA GLU A 273 10.96 8.05 -8.28
C GLU A 273 12.19 7.64 -7.48
N ARG A 274 11.96 7.03 -6.32
CA ARG A 274 13.05 6.48 -5.52
C ARG A 274 13.55 5.19 -6.13
N GLY A 275 14.85 5.14 -6.37
CA GLY A 275 15.53 3.95 -6.82
C GLY A 275 15.99 3.07 -5.66
N LYS A 276 17.04 2.33 -5.93
CA LYS A 276 17.62 1.34 -5.01
C LYS A 276 18.62 1.96 -4.00
N GLU A 277 18.92 3.24 -4.12
CA GLU A 277 20.04 3.90 -3.42
C GLU A 277 19.91 3.76 -1.90
N LEU A 278 18.75 4.06 -1.32
CA LEU A 278 18.50 3.94 0.11
C LEU A 278 18.63 2.48 0.60
N MET A 279 18.18 1.52 -0.20
CA MET A 279 18.30 0.10 0.12
C MET A 279 19.73 -0.41 -0.01
N GLU A 280 20.52 0.14 -0.93
CA GLU A 280 21.96 -0.14 -1.03
C GLU A 280 22.71 0.44 0.17
N GLU A 281 22.41 1.68 0.57
CA GLU A 281 22.95 2.31 1.77
C GLU A 281 22.60 1.53 3.05
N LEU A 282 21.35 1.05 3.17
CA LEU A 282 20.93 0.19 4.28
C LEU A 282 21.77 -1.09 4.35
N ARG A 283 22.03 -1.74 3.20
CA ARG A 283 22.88 -2.93 3.13
C ARG A 283 24.31 -2.66 3.54
N GLU A 284 24.89 -1.57 3.03
CA GLU A 284 26.27 -1.17 3.29
C GLU A 284 26.49 -0.71 4.73
N SER A 285 25.45 -0.18 5.36
CA SER A 285 25.51 0.29 6.76
C SER A 285 25.74 -0.82 7.78
N GLY A 286 25.48 -2.09 7.42
CA GLY A 286 25.53 -3.23 8.34
C GLY A 286 24.48 -3.22 9.45
N PHE A 287 23.47 -2.34 9.37
CA PHE A 287 22.37 -2.27 10.35
C PHE A 287 21.52 -3.53 10.37
N LEU A 288 21.30 -4.14 9.19
CA LEU A 288 20.63 -5.42 9.03
C LEU A 288 21.64 -6.49 8.58
N THR A 289 21.42 -7.72 9.00
CA THR A 289 22.07 -8.86 8.37
C THR A 289 21.62 -9.02 6.91
N GLN A 290 22.39 -9.73 6.09
CA GLN A 290 21.99 -9.98 4.68
C GLN A 290 20.62 -10.66 4.59
N VAL A 291 20.32 -11.59 5.51
CA VAL A 291 19.03 -12.28 5.53
C VAL A 291 17.88 -11.35 5.85
N GLU A 292 18.05 -10.43 6.78
CA GLU A 292 17.05 -9.41 7.13
C GLU A 292 16.87 -8.42 6.00
N TRP A 293 17.97 -7.97 5.37
CA TRP A 293 17.90 -7.11 4.21
C TRP A 293 17.14 -7.77 3.06
N ASP A 294 17.41 -9.03 2.74
CA ASP A 294 16.71 -9.82 1.70
C ASP A 294 15.20 -9.90 2.00
N ARG A 295 14.83 -10.02 3.28
CA ARG A 295 13.41 -10.00 3.69
C ARG A 295 12.74 -8.69 3.33
N VAL A 296 13.32 -7.55 3.73
CA VAL A 296 12.76 -6.23 3.42
C VAL A 296 12.73 -5.97 1.91
N ALA A 297 13.81 -6.31 1.21
CA ALA A 297 13.99 -6.05 -0.20
C ALA A 297 12.99 -6.80 -1.09
N TRP A 298 12.66 -8.06 -0.76
CA TRP A 298 11.81 -8.92 -1.60
C TRP A 298 11.09 -10.05 -0.84
N GLY A 299 11.70 -10.67 0.15
CA GLY A 299 11.21 -11.91 0.76
C GLY A 299 9.87 -11.76 1.47
N ASN A 300 9.65 -10.64 2.17
CA ASN A 300 8.38 -10.35 2.82
C ASN A 300 7.26 -10.15 1.79
N ALA A 301 7.55 -9.43 0.70
CA ALA A 301 6.59 -9.23 -0.39
C ALA A 301 6.20 -10.55 -1.06
N GLU A 302 7.17 -11.44 -1.34
CA GLU A 302 6.88 -12.78 -1.87
C GLU A 302 5.96 -13.58 -0.95
N THR A 303 6.15 -13.47 0.37
CA THR A 303 5.35 -14.19 1.37
C THR A 303 3.95 -13.60 1.49
N VAL A 304 3.85 -12.27 1.64
CA VAL A 304 2.57 -11.58 1.89
C VAL A 304 1.64 -11.68 0.68
N PHE A 305 2.19 -11.50 -0.52
CA PHE A 305 1.41 -11.52 -1.77
C PHE A 305 1.40 -12.90 -2.47
N ASN A 306 1.95 -13.93 -1.82
CA ASN A 306 1.99 -15.31 -2.33
C ASN A 306 2.53 -15.42 -3.78
N LEU A 307 3.59 -14.67 -4.11
CA LEU A 307 4.08 -14.52 -5.48
C LEU A 307 4.70 -15.82 -6.05
N LYS A 308 5.23 -16.69 -5.20
CA LYS A 308 5.81 -18.00 -5.61
C LYS A 308 4.75 -19.01 -6.05
N GLY A 309 3.53 -18.93 -5.50
CA GLY A 309 2.43 -19.84 -5.82
C GLY A 309 1.78 -19.57 -7.20
N ALA A 310 1.84 -18.33 -7.68
CA ALA A 310 1.24 -17.95 -8.96
C ALA A 310 1.97 -18.55 -10.17
N ASN A 311 3.29 -18.71 -10.08
CA ASN A 311 4.10 -19.28 -11.16
C ASN A 311 3.91 -20.81 -11.37
N MET A 312 3.42 -21.56 -10.36
CA MET A 312 3.17 -22.99 -10.50
C MET A 312 1.83 -23.33 -11.19
N LYS A 313 0.87 -22.42 -11.20
CA LYS A 313 -0.45 -22.65 -11.85
C LYS A 313 -0.52 -22.20 -13.30
N ALA A 314 0.32 -21.27 -13.73
CA ALA A 314 0.39 -20.82 -15.13
C ALA A 314 1.02 -21.83 -16.10
N GLY A 315 1.72 -22.84 -15.58
CA GLY A 315 2.37 -23.91 -16.37
C GLY A 315 1.54 -25.19 -16.56
N ARG A 316 0.27 -25.21 -16.09
CA ARG A 316 -0.63 -26.37 -16.23
C ARG A 316 -1.99 -25.96 -16.78
N ARG A 317 -2.03 -25.39 -17.96
CA ARG A 317 -3.20 -25.40 -18.86
C ARG A 317 -2.75 -25.47 -20.31
#